data_d4468e195f0424c674da4273c06ecb23
#
_entry.id   d4468e195f0424c674da4273c06ecb23
#
_cell.length_a   1.000
_cell.length_b   1.000
_cell.length_c   1.000
_cell.angle_alpha   90.00
_cell.angle_beta   90.00
_cell.angle_gamma   90.00
#
_symmetry.space_group_name_H-M   'P 1'
#
loop_
_entity.id
_entity.type
_entity.pdbx_description
1 polymer ?
#
loop_
_entity_poly.entity_id
_entity_poly.type
_entity_poly.pdbx_seq_one_letter_code
_entity_poly.pdbx_strand_id
1 'polypeptide(L)'
;MSLTVESTSFNLQYPIIKEFINTQLEKCYWTANEVKVEKDIHDVLVNLTPAERHGVFTTLKLFTLYEVRAGGDYWTGRFMREFKQHECQEMAAAFGMVELCIHKPFYNKINELLNISNAEFYTDYVKNPTLKARMESIDTIINHPNSLVSLACFSLVEGMVLYSNFAYLKHFQSNGKNKLLNINRGINY
;
A
#
# COMPACT_ATOMS: atom_id res chain seq x y z
N MET A 1 -27.99 10.20 5.99
CA MET A 1 -27.88 10.25 4.51
C MET A 1 -27.03 9.10 4.02
N SER A 2 -27.22 8.66 2.79
CA SER A 2 -26.43 7.54 2.24
C SER A 2 -25.10 8.05 1.68
N LEU A 3 -24.00 7.36 1.96
CA LEU A 3 -22.68 7.66 1.38
C LEU A 3 -22.66 7.60 -0.17
N THR A 4 -23.62 6.87 -0.76
CA THR A 4 -23.74 6.68 -2.21
C THR A 4 -24.57 7.76 -2.90
N VAL A 5 -25.20 8.67 -2.15
CA VAL A 5 -25.96 9.79 -2.72
C VAL A 5 -25.02 10.96 -2.95
N GLU A 6 -25.10 11.55 -4.14
CA GLU A 6 -24.28 12.69 -4.51
C GLU A 6 -24.58 13.89 -3.61
N SER A 7 -23.53 14.55 -3.14
CA SER A 7 -23.66 15.79 -2.38
C SER A 7 -23.91 16.95 -3.32
N THR A 8 -24.96 17.72 -3.03
CA THR A 8 -25.36 18.90 -3.83
C THR A 8 -24.85 20.22 -3.21
N SER A 9 -24.14 20.15 -2.10
CA SER A 9 -23.62 21.34 -1.39
C SER A 9 -22.27 21.03 -0.77
N PHE A 10 -21.48 22.07 -0.45
CA PHE A 10 -20.22 21.95 0.27
C PHE A 10 -20.37 21.74 1.78
N ASN A 11 -21.59 21.54 2.27
CA ASN A 11 -21.81 21.21 3.68
C ASN A 11 -21.32 19.78 3.96
N LEU A 12 -20.33 19.66 4.81
CA LEU A 12 -19.79 18.37 5.22
C LEU A 12 -20.83 17.54 5.98
N GLN A 13 -21.07 16.33 5.52
CA GLN A 13 -21.95 15.37 6.19
C GLN A 13 -21.18 14.48 7.17
N TYR A 14 -19.89 14.28 6.89
CA TYR A 14 -18.97 13.40 7.63
C TYR A 14 -17.66 14.11 7.96
N PRO A 15 -17.68 15.12 8.87
CA PRO A 15 -16.50 15.94 9.19
C PRO A 15 -15.28 15.14 9.62
N ILE A 16 -15.49 13.98 10.26
CA ILE A 16 -14.41 13.10 10.70
C ILE A 16 -13.56 12.59 9.52
N ILE A 17 -14.18 12.37 8.36
CA ILE A 17 -13.44 11.96 7.15
C ILE A 17 -12.53 13.10 6.70
N LYS A 18 -13.03 14.32 6.71
CA LYS A 18 -12.23 15.51 6.34
C LYS A 18 -11.07 15.74 7.29
N GLU A 19 -11.29 15.60 8.59
CA GLU A 19 -10.23 15.71 9.59
C GLU A 19 -9.13 14.67 9.36
N PHE A 20 -9.53 13.43 9.05
CA PHE A 20 -8.58 12.36 8.75
C PHE A 20 -7.76 12.65 7.49
N ILE A 21 -8.38 13.12 6.41
CA ILE A 21 -7.69 13.52 5.18
C ILE A 21 -6.68 14.63 5.46
N ASN A 22 -7.08 15.67 6.18
CA ASN A 22 -6.19 16.78 6.52
C ASN A 22 -4.98 16.28 7.33
N THR A 23 -5.21 15.39 8.29
CA THR A 23 -4.13 14.80 9.07
C THR A 23 -3.14 14.04 8.18
N GLN A 24 -3.64 13.24 7.24
CA GLN A 24 -2.78 12.52 6.30
C GLN A 24 -1.95 13.47 5.42
N LEU A 25 -2.57 14.50 4.86
CA LEU A 25 -1.88 15.44 3.96
C LEU A 25 -0.93 16.39 4.68
N GLU A 26 -1.26 16.81 5.90
CA GLU A 26 -0.47 17.80 6.65
C GLU A 26 0.65 17.19 7.50
N LYS A 27 0.42 15.98 8.04
CA LYS A 27 1.31 15.37 9.04
C LYS A 27 2.01 14.11 8.57
N CYS A 28 1.42 13.40 7.61
CA CYS A 28 1.92 12.12 7.15
C CYS A 28 2.45 12.15 5.70
N TYR A 29 2.41 13.31 5.05
CA TYR A 29 2.92 13.44 3.67
C TYR A 29 4.45 13.36 3.64
N TRP A 30 4.96 12.54 2.75
CA TRP A 30 6.39 12.39 2.49
C TRP A 30 6.64 12.00 1.02
N THR A 31 7.88 11.96 0.61
CA THR A 31 8.25 11.53 -0.73
C THR A 31 9.31 10.43 -0.70
N ALA A 32 9.32 9.58 -1.71
CA ALA A 32 10.28 8.47 -1.82
C ALA A 32 11.76 8.94 -1.77
N ASN A 33 12.04 10.19 -2.10
CA ASN A 33 13.39 10.76 -2.09
C ASN A 33 13.88 11.17 -0.69
N GLU A 34 12.99 11.34 0.27
CA GLU A 34 13.34 11.67 1.66
C GLU A 34 13.94 10.48 2.40
N VAL A 35 13.65 9.27 1.92
CA VAL A 35 14.13 8.02 2.52
C VAL A 35 15.38 7.54 1.79
N LYS A 36 16.47 7.39 2.52
CA LYS A 36 17.78 6.98 1.98
C LYS A 36 17.91 5.45 1.90
N VAL A 37 17.01 4.80 1.14
CA VAL A 37 16.94 3.34 1.03
C VAL A 37 18.19 2.71 0.42
N GLU A 38 18.96 3.46 -0.35
CA GLU A 38 20.25 3.04 -0.89
C GLU A 38 21.24 2.55 0.18
N LYS A 39 21.10 3.02 1.42
CA LYS A 39 21.93 2.58 2.56
C LYS A 39 21.63 1.15 3.01
N ASP A 40 20.43 0.65 2.70
CA ASP A 40 20.00 -0.70 3.12
C ASP A 40 20.27 -1.76 2.05
N ILE A 41 20.69 -1.36 0.84
CA ILE A 41 20.91 -2.31 -0.27
C ILE A 41 22.01 -3.34 0.06
N HIS A 42 23.08 -2.90 0.73
CA HIS A 42 24.12 -3.81 1.19
C HIS A 42 23.57 -4.83 2.18
N ASP A 43 22.70 -4.42 3.10
CA ASP A 43 22.07 -5.36 4.03
C ASP A 43 21.30 -6.44 3.29
N VAL A 44 20.46 -6.05 2.32
CA VAL A 44 19.66 -7.00 1.54
C VAL A 44 20.53 -7.97 0.75
N LEU A 45 21.56 -7.46 0.07
CA LEU A 45 22.36 -8.27 -0.84
C LEU A 45 23.42 -9.13 -0.15
N VAL A 46 23.98 -8.68 0.98
CA VAL A 46 25.15 -9.30 1.62
C VAL A 46 24.82 -9.85 3.01
N ASN A 47 24.10 -9.08 3.85
CA ASN A 47 23.94 -9.40 5.26
C ASN A 47 22.73 -10.30 5.56
N LEU A 48 21.78 -10.42 4.62
CA LEU A 48 20.65 -11.35 4.76
C LEU A 48 21.01 -12.73 4.23
N THR A 49 20.52 -13.76 4.90
CA THR A 49 20.56 -15.13 4.39
C THR A 49 19.75 -15.25 3.09
N PRO A 50 19.97 -16.27 2.24
CA PRO A 50 19.19 -16.49 1.04
C PRO A 50 17.67 -16.57 1.30
N ALA A 51 17.25 -17.19 2.40
CA ALA A 51 15.84 -17.31 2.78
C ALA A 51 15.25 -15.96 3.20
N GLU A 52 15.97 -15.18 4.03
CA GLU A 52 15.56 -13.84 4.42
C GLU A 52 15.47 -12.90 3.21
N ARG A 53 16.43 -12.94 2.31
CA ARG A 53 16.43 -12.16 1.07
C ARG A 53 15.25 -12.52 0.17
N HIS A 54 14.96 -13.81 0.01
CA HIS A 54 13.78 -14.26 -0.73
C HIS A 54 12.48 -13.70 -0.15
N GLY A 55 12.35 -13.71 1.18
CA GLY A 55 11.20 -13.12 1.86
C GLY A 55 11.09 -11.62 1.65
N VAL A 56 12.20 -10.87 1.72
CA VAL A 56 12.23 -9.43 1.44
C VAL A 56 11.79 -9.14 0.00
N PHE A 57 12.35 -9.86 -0.98
CA PHE A 57 11.98 -9.69 -2.39
C PHE A 57 10.51 -10.00 -2.64
N THR A 58 9.99 -11.07 -2.04
CA THR A 58 8.57 -11.42 -2.13
C THR A 58 7.68 -10.33 -1.53
N THR A 59 8.06 -9.78 -0.39
CA THR A 59 7.34 -8.70 0.29
C THR A 59 7.31 -7.42 -0.55
N LEU A 60 8.45 -7.01 -1.09
CA LEU A 60 8.56 -5.82 -1.96
C LEU A 60 7.73 -5.98 -3.25
N LYS A 61 7.73 -7.18 -3.84
CA LYS A 61 6.89 -7.52 -4.99
C LYS A 61 5.40 -7.34 -4.66
N LEU A 62 4.96 -7.92 -3.53
CA LEU A 62 3.57 -7.83 -3.11
C LEU A 62 3.15 -6.38 -2.82
N PHE A 63 3.98 -5.60 -2.14
CA PHE A 63 3.68 -4.20 -1.90
C PHE A 63 3.47 -3.45 -3.20
N THR A 64 4.39 -3.55 -4.16
CA THR A 64 4.24 -2.85 -5.44
C THR A 64 2.93 -3.23 -6.16
N LEU A 65 2.52 -4.51 -6.08
CA LEU A 65 1.26 -4.98 -6.65
C LEU A 65 0.03 -4.48 -5.87
N TYR A 66 0.12 -4.44 -4.53
CA TYR A 66 -0.96 -3.97 -3.67
C TYR A 66 -1.24 -2.48 -3.87
N GLU A 67 -0.19 -1.63 -3.95
CA GLU A 67 -0.35 -0.19 -4.16
C GLU A 67 -1.11 0.13 -5.46
N VAL A 68 -0.86 -0.64 -6.52
CA VAL A 68 -1.62 -0.49 -7.77
C VAL A 68 -3.10 -0.87 -7.57
N ARG A 69 -3.38 -1.98 -6.86
CA ARG A 69 -4.75 -2.40 -6.56
C ARG A 69 -5.45 -1.42 -5.60
N ALA A 70 -4.77 -1.02 -4.54
CA ALA A 70 -5.31 -0.07 -3.57
C ALA A 70 -5.58 1.29 -4.19
N GLY A 71 -4.58 1.91 -4.78
CA GLY A 71 -4.68 3.27 -5.32
C GLY A 71 -5.55 3.35 -6.57
N GLY A 72 -5.29 2.48 -7.56
CA GLY A 72 -5.95 2.52 -8.87
C GLY A 72 -7.30 1.83 -8.90
N ASP A 73 -7.34 0.56 -8.50
CA ASP A 73 -8.56 -0.23 -8.68
C ASP A 73 -9.58 0.03 -7.57
N TYR A 74 -9.11 0.24 -6.32
CA TYR A 74 -10.01 0.49 -5.20
C TYR A 74 -10.27 1.97 -4.94
N TRP A 75 -9.31 2.76 -4.46
CA TRP A 75 -9.57 4.14 -4.03
C TRP A 75 -10.06 5.02 -5.16
N THR A 76 -9.27 5.23 -6.22
CA THR A 76 -9.65 6.06 -7.37
C THR A 76 -10.59 5.34 -8.34
N GLY A 77 -10.62 4.03 -8.30
CA GLY A 77 -11.51 3.20 -9.10
C GLY A 77 -12.89 3.03 -8.47
N ARG A 78 -13.06 1.96 -7.71
CA ARG A 78 -14.37 1.56 -7.19
C ARG A 78 -14.93 2.52 -6.15
N PHE A 79 -14.15 2.84 -5.11
CA PHE A 79 -14.62 3.68 -4.01
C PHE A 79 -15.10 5.04 -4.51
N MET A 80 -14.32 5.69 -5.37
CA MET A 80 -14.68 6.99 -5.96
C MET A 80 -15.95 6.91 -6.83
N ARG A 81 -16.19 5.78 -7.51
CA ARG A 81 -17.42 5.61 -8.30
C ARG A 81 -18.67 5.40 -7.45
N GLU A 82 -18.56 4.79 -6.30
CA GLU A 82 -19.71 4.34 -5.51
C GLU A 82 -20.07 5.29 -4.37
N PHE A 83 -19.10 5.92 -3.74
CA PHE A 83 -19.31 6.81 -2.60
C PHE A 83 -19.25 8.28 -3.05
N LYS A 84 -20.40 8.92 -3.15
CA LYS A 84 -20.60 10.20 -3.86
C LYS A 84 -20.60 11.45 -2.96
N GLN A 85 -20.43 11.30 -1.66
CA GLN A 85 -20.28 12.44 -0.76
C GLN A 85 -18.92 13.13 -1.00
N HIS A 86 -18.87 14.46 -0.84
CA HIS A 86 -17.64 15.23 -1.09
C HIS A 86 -16.44 14.70 -0.32
N GLU A 87 -16.63 14.43 0.97
CA GLU A 87 -15.58 13.92 1.84
C GLU A 87 -15.06 12.54 1.36
N CYS A 88 -15.95 11.69 0.85
CA CYS A 88 -15.56 10.40 0.29
C CYS A 88 -14.78 10.56 -1.01
N GLN A 89 -15.16 11.52 -1.86
CA GLN A 89 -14.43 11.83 -3.10
C GLN A 89 -13.03 12.38 -2.79
N GLU A 90 -12.92 13.29 -1.82
CA GLU A 90 -11.64 13.81 -1.35
C GLU A 90 -10.77 12.70 -0.76
N MET A 91 -11.35 11.81 0.05
CA MET A 91 -10.63 10.67 0.62
C MET A 91 -10.10 9.73 -0.46
N ALA A 92 -10.93 9.40 -1.44
CA ALA A 92 -10.53 8.56 -2.57
C ALA A 92 -9.36 9.16 -3.36
N ALA A 93 -9.41 10.47 -3.61
CA ALA A 93 -8.36 11.19 -4.32
C ALA A 93 -7.06 11.24 -3.50
N ALA A 94 -7.15 11.58 -2.21
CA ALA A 94 -6.01 11.69 -1.31
C ALA A 94 -5.31 10.34 -1.12
N PHE A 95 -6.05 9.29 -0.80
CA PHE A 95 -5.47 7.95 -0.60
C PHE A 95 -4.96 7.35 -1.92
N GLY A 96 -5.72 7.48 -3.01
CA GLY A 96 -5.23 7.05 -4.32
C GLY A 96 -3.92 7.74 -4.72
N MET A 97 -3.78 9.03 -4.41
CA MET A 97 -2.53 9.78 -4.64
C MET A 97 -1.39 9.23 -3.76
N VAL A 98 -1.63 8.95 -2.48
CA VAL A 98 -0.62 8.39 -1.58
C VAL A 98 -0.14 7.04 -2.11
N GLU A 99 -1.04 6.13 -2.44
CA GLU A 99 -0.69 4.79 -2.93
C GLU A 99 0.06 4.83 -4.26
N LEU A 100 -0.45 5.60 -5.23
CA LEU A 100 0.11 5.61 -6.58
C LEU A 100 1.34 6.50 -6.75
N CYS A 101 1.42 7.62 -6.00
CA CYS A 101 2.45 8.63 -6.22
C CYS A 101 3.52 8.67 -5.11
N ILE A 102 3.30 8.01 -3.97
CA ILE A 102 4.24 7.95 -2.85
C ILE A 102 4.68 6.52 -2.58
N HIS A 103 3.77 5.62 -2.19
CA HIS A 103 4.11 4.27 -1.77
C HIS A 103 4.63 3.43 -2.95
N LYS A 104 3.92 3.37 -4.06
CA LYS A 104 4.36 2.63 -5.25
C LYS A 104 5.74 3.07 -5.75
N PRO A 105 6.03 4.37 -5.95
CA PRO A 105 7.36 4.84 -6.33
C PRO A 105 8.45 4.50 -5.29
N PHE A 106 8.11 4.53 -4.00
CA PHE A 106 9.03 4.14 -2.94
C PHE A 106 9.47 2.68 -3.06
N TYR A 107 8.52 1.75 -3.19
CA TYR A 107 8.86 0.33 -3.37
C TYR A 107 9.55 0.07 -4.72
N ASN A 108 9.13 0.75 -5.79
CA ASN A 108 9.78 0.63 -7.08
C ASN A 108 11.24 1.09 -7.03
N LYS A 109 11.54 2.20 -6.34
CA LYS A 109 12.91 2.69 -6.13
C LYS A 109 13.78 1.61 -5.45
N ILE A 110 13.25 0.92 -4.43
CA ILE A 110 13.97 -0.18 -3.78
C ILE A 110 14.22 -1.32 -4.76
N ASN A 111 13.20 -1.71 -5.53
CA ASN A 111 13.32 -2.77 -6.53
C ASN A 111 14.33 -2.45 -7.63
N GLU A 112 14.38 -1.19 -8.08
CA GLU A 112 15.38 -0.70 -9.04
C GLU A 112 16.80 -0.80 -8.47
N LEU A 113 17.03 -0.33 -7.25
CA LEU A 113 18.32 -0.40 -6.57
C LEU A 113 18.79 -1.84 -6.33
N LEU A 114 17.85 -2.77 -6.14
CA LEU A 114 18.13 -4.19 -6.01
C LEU A 114 18.28 -4.91 -7.38
N ASN A 115 18.09 -4.17 -8.47
CA ASN A 115 18.12 -4.68 -9.86
C ASN A 115 17.11 -5.82 -10.12
N ILE A 116 15.92 -5.72 -9.52
CA ILE A 116 14.82 -6.68 -9.66
C ILE A 116 13.56 -6.07 -10.30
N SER A 117 13.59 -4.79 -10.67
CA SER A 117 12.46 -4.07 -11.27
C SER A 117 12.34 -4.40 -12.77
N ASN A 118 11.78 -5.57 -13.08
CA ASN A 118 11.51 -5.99 -14.45
C ASN A 118 10.12 -6.64 -14.57
N ALA A 119 9.63 -6.78 -15.80
CA ALA A 119 8.30 -7.33 -16.06
C ALA A 119 8.11 -8.75 -15.49
N GLU A 120 9.12 -9.60 -15.58
CA GLU A 120 9.05 -10.97 -15.04
C GLU A 120 8.90 -10.94 -13.51
N PHE A 121 9.66 -10.10 -12.80
CA PHE A 121 9.55 -9.97 -11.35
C PHE A 121 8.11 -9.66 -10.89
N TYR A 122 7.40 -8.77 -11.60
CA TYR A 122 6.04 -8.38 -11.25
C TYR A 122 4.97 -9.36 -11.73
N THR A 123 5.27 -10.23 -12.68
CA THR A 123 4.30 -11.18 -13.24
C THR A 123 4.46 -12.60 -12.75
N ASP A 124 5.62 -12.99 -12.27
CA ASP A 124 5.93 -14.38 -11.88
C ASP A 124 5.20 -14.86 -10.61
N TYR A 125 4.57 -13.95 -9.86
CA TYR A 125 3.76 -14.33 -8.69
C TYR A 125 2.67 -15.36 -9.02
N VAL A 126 2.20 -15.39 -10.26
CA VAL A 126 1.20 -16.37 -10.74
C VAL A 126 1.74 -17.80 -10.74
N LYS A 127 3.07 -17.98 -10.74
CA LYS A 127 3.74 -19.28 -10.65
C LYS A 127 3.70 -19.83 -9.22
N ASN A 128 3.47 -18.97 -8.22
CA ASN A 128 3.34 -19.36 -6.83
C ASN A 128 1.86 -19.38 -6.43
N PRO A 129 1.26 -20.56 -6.14
CA PRO A 129 -0.16 -20.67 -5.84
C PRO A 129 -0.62 -19.79 -4.67
N THR A 130 0.21 -19.64 -3.64
CA THR A 130 -0.11 -18.82 -2.47
C THR A 130 -0.15 -17.33 -2.81
N LEU A 131 0.85 -16.83 -3.55
CA LEU A 131 0.89 -15.42 -3.95
C LEU A 131 -0.24 -15.10 -4.93
N LYS A 132 -0.51 -16.00 -5.87
CA LYS A 132 -1.62 -15.89 -6.80
C LYS A 132 -2.95 -15.79 -6.06
N ALA A 133 -3.22 -16.72 -5.14
CA ALA A 133 -4.44 -16.71 -4.33
C ALA A 133 -4.62 -15.44 -3.51
N ARG A 134 -3.52 -14.86 -2.97
CA ARG A 134 -3.56 -13.57 -2.26
C ARG A 134 -4.02 -12.44 -3.17
N MET A 135 -3.47 -12.32 -4.37
CA MET A 135 -3.87 -11.28 -5.33
C MET A 135 -5.31 -11.48 -5.82
N GLU A 136 -5.71 -12.70 -6.13
CA GLU A 136 -7.08 -13.05 -6.51
C GLU A 136 -8.09 -12.73 -5.41
N SER A 137 -7.71 -12.90 -4.14
CA SER A 137 -8.57 -12.53 -3.00
C SER A 137 -8.79 -11.02 -2.94
N ILE A 138 -7.77 -10.21 -3.22
CA ILE A 138 -7.91 -8.76 -3.28
C ILE A 138 -8.80 -8.34 -4.44
N ASP A 139 -8.59 -8.92 -5.63
CA ASP A 139 -9.45 -8.67 -6.79
C ASP A 139 -10.91 -9.05 -6.49
N THR A 140 -11.15 -10.14 -5.76
CA THR A 140 -12.49 -10.55 -5.31
C THR A 140 -13.11 -9.55 -4.35
N ILE A 141 -12.34 -9.03 -3.39
CA ILE A 141 -12.77 -7.99 -2.45
C ILE A 141 -13.13 -6.70 -3.20
N ILE A 142 -12.24 -6.23 -4.07
CA ILE A 142 -12.45 -5.02 -4.88
C ILE A 142 -13.72 -5.16 -5.72
N ASN A 143 -13.97 -6.31 -6.33
CA ASN A 143 -15.11 -6.54 -7.23
C ASN A 143 -16.34 -7.13 -6.55
N HIS A 144 -16.39 -7.18 -5.22
CA HIS A 144 -17.53 -7.74 -4.49
C HIS A 144 -18.83 -6.96 -4.80
N PRO A 145 -19.97 -7.63 -5.12
CA PRO A 145 -21.20 -6.95 -5.56
C PRO A 145 -21.79 -5.99 -4.52
N ASN A 146 -21.55 -6.22 -3.24
CA ASN A 146 -21.97 -5.31 -2.17
C ASN A 146 -20.83 -4.38 -1.78
N SER A 147 -21.03 -3.07 -1.98
CA SER A 147 -20.02 -2.03 -1.73
C SER A 147 -19.59 -1.91 -0.28
N LEU A 148 -20.51 -2.12 0.67
CA LEU A 148 -20.18 -2.04 2.10
C LEU A 148 -19.36 -3.25 2.55
N VAL A 149 -19.64 -4.43 1.99
CA VAL A 149 -18.81 -5.62 2.24
C VAL A 149 -17.43 -5.43 1.62
N SER A 150 -17.36 -4.91 0.39
CA SER A 150 -16.08 -4.56 -0.22
C SER A 150 -15.28 -3.57 0.63
N LEU A 151 -15.91 -2.51 1.12
CA LEU A 151 -15.26 -1.51 1.99
C LEU A 151 -14.75 -2.14 3.29
N ALA A 152 -15.59 -2.91 3.98
CA ALA A 152 -15.21 -3.58 5.23
C ALA A 152 -14.05 -4.58 5.03
N CYS A 153 -14.12 -5.38 3.96
CA CYS A 153 -13.04 -6.32 3.64
C CYS A 153 -11.76 -5.60 3.20
N PHE A 154 -11.89 -4.51 2.43
CA PHE A 154 -10.72 -3.75 2.00
C PHE A 154 -10.02 -3.06 3.18
N SER A 155 -10.74 -2.58 4.18
CA SER A 155 -10.11 -2.08 5.42
C SER A 155 -9.33 -3.17 6.17
N LEU A 156 -9.69 -4.46 6.03
CA LEU A 156 -8.87 -5.55 6.55
C LEU A 156 -7.61 -5.80 5.68
N VAL A 157 -7.66 -5.55 4.39
CA VAL A 157 -6.46 -5.57 3.54
C VAL A 157 -5.47 -4.52 4.01
N GLU A 158 -5.92 -3.28 4.19
CA GLU A 158 -5.09 -2.17 4.68
C GLU A 158 -4.57 -2.41 6.11
N GLY A 159 -5.46 -2.77 7.04
CA GLY A 159 -5.15 -2.90 8.47
C GLY A 159 -4.54 -4.23 8.91
N MET A 160 -4.59 -5.30 8.10
CA MET A 160 -4.10 -6.64 8.46
C MET A 160 -3.09 -7.19 7.46
N VAL A 161 -3.47 -7.25 6.18
CA VAL A 161 -2.64 -7.93 5.17
C VAL A 161 -1.35 -7.17 4.95
N LEU A 162 -1.41 -5.85 4.79
CA LEU A 162 -0.22 -5.00 4.66
C LEU A 162 0.60 -4.99 5.95
N TYR A 163 -0.03 -4.86 7.09
CA TYR A 163 0.67 -4.87 8.40
C TYR A 163 1.43 -6.15 8.68
N SER A 164 0.96 -7.31 8.21
CA SER A 164 1.69 -8.56 8.33
C SER A 164 3.04 -8.52 7.59
N ASN A 165 3.05 -7.88 6.43
CA ASN A 165 4.25 -7.68 5.62
C ASN A 165 5.18 -6.62 6.26
N PHE A 166 4.63 -5.55 6.81
CA PHE A 166 5.40 -4.56 7.60
C PHE A 166 6.06 -5.21 8.81
N ALA A 167 5.36 -6.05 9.55
CA ALA A 167 5.91 -6.79 10.68
C ALA A 167 7.11 -7.66 10.27
N TYR A 168 7.03 -8.29 9.10
CA TYR A 168 8.14 -9.07 8.56
C TYR A 168 9.37 -8.19 8.29
N LEU A 169 9.21 -7.05 7.63
CA LEU A 169 10.34 -6.14 7.38
C LEU A 169 10.89 -5.53 8.67
N LYS A 170 10.02 -5.16 9.61
CA LYS A 170 10.41 -4.61 10.93
C LYS A 170 11.18 -5.61 11.79
N HIS A 171 11.02 -6.91 11.58
CA HIS A 171 11.82 -7.93 12.25
C HIS A 171 13.33 -7.72 12.03
N PHE A 172 13.74 -7.20 10.87
CA PHE A 172 15.16 -6.92 10.57
C PHE A 172 15.70 -5.68 11.28
N GLN A 173 14.85 -4.79 11.75
CA GLN A 173 15.24 -3.66 12.58
C GLN A 173 15.33 -4.02 14.06
N SER A 174 14.51 -4.95 14.52
CA SER A 174 14.37 -5.35 15.91
C SER A 174 15.31 -6.51 16.30
N ASN A 175 15.28 -6.91 17.57
CA ASN A 175 15.99 -8.07 18.10
C ASN A 175 17.50 -8.06 17.86
N GLY A 176 18.13 -6.85 17.90
CA GLY A 176 19.57 -6.69 17.73
C GLY A 176 20.08 -6.87 16.29
N LYS A 177 19.20 -7.07 15.32
CA LYS A 177 19.62 -7.23 13.91
C LYS A 177 20.08 -5.92 13.27
N ASN A 178 19.43 -4.80 13.58
CA ASN A 178 19.76 -3.45 13.10
C ASN A 178 19.95 -3.35 11.58
N LYS A 179 19.12 -4.07 10.79
CA LYS A 179 19.16 -4.09 9.35
C LYS A 179 17.91 -3.44 8.76
N LEU A 180 17.98 -3.00 7.51
CA LEU A 180 16.86 -2.41 6.76
C LEU A 180 16.26 -1.18 7.45
N LEU A 181 17.08 -0.36 8.10
CA LEU A 181 16.63 0.76 8.93
C LEU A 181 15.90 1.84 8.12
N ASN A 182 16.37 2.13 6.90
CA ASN A 182 15.80 3.16 6.05
C ASN A 182 14.52 2.63 5.35
N ILE A 183 14.51 1.38 4.89
CA ILE A 183 13.30 0.73 4.36
C ILE A 183 12.22 0.77 5.44
N ASN A 184 12.54 0.36 6.67
CA ASN A 184 11.62 0.38 7.79
C ASN A 184 11.17 1.80 8.18
N ARG A 185 12.02 2.82 8.00
CA ARG A 185 11.61 4.21 8.19
C ARG A 185 10.53 4.62 7.19
N GLY A 186 10.69 4.29 5.92
CA GLY A 186 9.69 4.58 4.89
C GLY A 186 8.33 3.92 5.13
N ILE A 187 8.32 2.72 5.73
CA ILE A 187 7.05 2.04 6.09
C ILE A 187 6.38 2.62 7.36
N ASN A 188 7.05 3.47 8.11
CA ASN A 188 6.52 4.08 9.34
C ASN A 188 5.95 5.48 9.13
N TYR A 189 6.09 6.06 7.94
CA TYR A 189 5.45 7.30 7.55
C TYR A 189 4.00 7.07 7.13
#